data_2b580315c0e4683e9eceb792c5530420
#
_entry.id   2b580315c0e4683e9eceb792c5530420
#
_cell.length_a   1.000
_cell.length_b   1.000
_cell.length_c   1.000
_cell.angle_alpha   90.00
_cell.angle_beta   90.00
_cell.angle_gamma   90.00
#
_symmetry.space_group_name_H-M   'P 1'
#
loop_
_entity.id
_entity.type
_entity.pdbx_description
1 polymer ?
#
loop_
_entity_poly.entity_id
_entity_poly.type
_entity_poly.pdbx_seq_one_letter_code
_entity_poly.pdbx_strand_id
1 'polypeptide(L)'
;NNVPATPWGAGTSTEGNPVPTFGGLVINMSRMDKILEIRPGDLQVDVQPGVLRKELNRKAGRHGLFFPPDPGADATIGGMIANNASGVQTVKYGATKDYVMKLTMVLPTGKVIHTGCKAHKSSSGYDLTRLFVGSEGTLGIVTEATLKLCGIPSHRLAATINFNDLESASGAVAALIGSGLGPAALELLP
;
A
#
# COMPACT_ATOMS: atom_id res chain seq x y z
N ASN A 1 -2.20 -12.77 -28.97
CA ASN A 1 -3.45 -12.06 -29.22
C ASN A 1 -3.33 -10.68 -28.53
N ASN A 2 -3.41 -9.60 -29.32
CA ASN A 2 -3.33 -8.23 -28.78
C ASN A 2 -4.69 -7.81 -28.17
N VAL A 3 -5.12 -8.49 -27.11
CA VAL A 3 -6.33 -8.15 -26.37
C VAL A 3 -5.94 -7.37 -25.12
N PRO A 4 -6.38 -6.10 -24.96
CA PRO A 4 -6.15 -5.35 -23.73
C PRO A 4 -6.69 -6.08 -22.50
N ALA A 5 -5.98 -6.02 -21.40
CA ALA A 5 -6.41 -6.61 -20.13
C ALA A 5 -6.27 -5.56 -19.03
N THR A 6 -7.37 -5.25 -18.34
CA THR A 6 -7.43 -4.26 -17.27
C THR A 6 -7.72 -4.97 -15.95
N PRO A 7 -6.79 -4.97 -14.96
CA PRO A 7 -7.07 -5.52 -13.66
C PRO A 7 -8.02 -4.61 -12.87
N TRP A 8 -8.97 -5.23 -12.17
CA TRP A 8 -9.95 -4.55 -11.32
C TRP A 8 -9.82 -5.01 -9.87
N GLY A 9 -9.65 -4.07 -8.95
CA GLY A 9 -9.69 -4.31 -7.50
C GLY A 9 -11.02 -3.83 -6.89
N ALA A 10 -10.97 -2.71 -6.12
CA ALA A 10 -12.13 -2.04 -5.55
C ALA A 10 -12.67 -0.89 -6.40
N GLY A 11 -12.01 -0.55 -7.50
CA GLY A 11 -12.41 0.55 -8.39
C GLY A 11 -12.27 1.95 -7.77
N THR A 12 -11.42 2.12 -6.77
CA THR A 12 -11.31 3.36 -5.97
C THR A 12 -10.22 4.32 -6.47
N SER A 13 -9.51 3.99 -7.55
CA SER A 13 -8.49 4.88 -8.14
C SER A 13 -9.14 6.14 -8.71
N THR A 14 -8.58 7.30 -8.37
CA THR A 14 -9.02 8.60 -8.89
C THR A 14 -8.49 8.88 -10.28
N GLU A 15 -7.42 8.20 -10.70
CA GLU A 15 -6.80 8.33 -12.03
C GLU A 15 -7.52 7.54 -13.13
N GLY A 16 -8.56 6.76 -12.78
CA GLY A 16 -9.35 6.01 -13.76
C GLY A 16 -8.72 4.69 -14.23
N ASN A 17 -7.66 4.20 -13.59
CA ASN A 17 -6.91 2.97 -13.95
C ASN A 17 -7.79 1.73 -14.17
N PRO A 18 -8.90 1.52 -13.41
CA PRO A 18 -9.76 0.35 -13.63
C PRO A 18 -10.69 0.47 -14.84
N VAL A 19 -10.71 1.61 -15.54
CA VAL A 19 -11.58 1.83 -16.70
C VAL A 19 -10.97 1.23 -17.96
N PRO A 20 -11.61 0.25 -18.62
CA PRO A 20 -11.08 -0.40 -19.82
C PRO A 20 -11.31 0.48 -21.07
N THR A 21 -10.58 1.60 -21.19
CA THR A 21 -10.73 2.62 -22.25
C THR A 21 -10.55 2.06 -23.65
N PHE A 22 -9.78 0.97 -23.80
CA PHE A 22 -9.55 0.29 -25.07
C PHE A 22 -10.36 -1.01 -25.22
N GLY A 23 -11.39 -1.22 -24.37
CA GLY A 23 -12.13 -2.47 -24.33
C GLY A 23 -11.27 -3.65 -23.85
N GLY A 24 -11.55 -4.86 -24.36
CA GLY A 24 -10.79 -6.07 -24.00
C GLY A 24 -11.36 -6.80 -22.78
N LEU A 25 -10.49 -7.32 -21.92
CA LEU A 25 -10.84 -8.11 -20.75
C LEU A 25 -10.67 -7.30 -19.46
N VAL A 26 -11.68 -7.33 -18.60
CA VAL A 26 -11.54 -6.89 -17.21
C VAL A 26 -11.28 -8.10 -16.33
N ILE A 27 -10.13 -8.12 -15.66
CA ILE A 27 -9.72 -9.20 -14.76
C ILE A 27 -10.07 -8.78 -13.34
N ASN A 28 -11.23 -9.25 -12.86
CA ASN A 28 -11.70 -8.90 -11.53
C ASN A 28 -10.97 -9.74 -10.46
N MET A 29 -10.16 -9.06 -9.64
CA MET A 29 -9.35 -9.65 -8.58
C MET A 29 -10.10 -9.81 -7.25
N SER A 30 -11.35 -9.34 -7.14
CA SER A 30 -12.09 -9.33 -5.88
C SER A 30 -12.32 -10.71 -5.25
N ARG A 31 -12.25 -11.79 -6.06
CA ARG A 31 -12.37 -13.17 -5.58
C ARG A 31 -11.05 -13.76 -5.08
N MET A 32 -9.93 -13.07 -5.27
CA MET A 32 -8.63 -13.42 -4.68
C MET A 32 -8.44 -12.61 -3.40
N ASP A 33 -9.26 -12.90 -2.38
CA ASP A 33 -9.44 -12.10 -1.16
C ASP A 33 -8.94 -12.80 0.11
N LYS A 34 -8.09 -13.82 -0.05
CA LYS A 34 -7.59 -14.59 1.10
C LYS A 34 -6.37 -13.92 1.73
N ILE A 35 -6.42 -13.77 3.06
CA ILE A 35 -5.21 -13.61 3.87
C ILE A 35 -4.67 -15.02 4.06
N LEU A 36 -3.51 -15.28 3.45
CA LEU A 36 -2.93 -16.62 3.36
C LEU A 36 -2.27 -17.03 4.68
N GLU A 37 -1.46 -16.13 5.24
CA GLU A 37 -0.75 -16.37 6.49
C GLU A 37 -0.42 -15.06 7.18
N ILE A 38 -0.66 -14.94 8.49
CA ILE A 38 -0.15 -13.86 9.34
C ILE A 38 0.95 -14.46 10.20
N ARG A 39 2.13 -13.85 10.17
CA ARG A 39 3.31 -14.22 10.98
C ARG A 39 3.63 -13.09 11.95
N PRO A 40 3.01 -13.07 13.14
CA PRO A 40 3.19 -11.96 14.09
C PRO A 40 4.65 -11.79 14.56
N GLY A 41 5.36 -12.90 14.76
CA GLY A 41 6.78 -12.88 15.17
C GLY A 41 7.71 -12.24 14.15
N ASP A 42 7.36 -12.33 12.85
CA ASP A 42 8.11 -11.74 11.75
C ASP A 42 7.58 -10.35 11.34
N LEU A 43 6.48 -9.89 11.93
CA LEU A 43 5.75 -8.68 11.52
C LEU A 43 5.38 -8.72 10.03
N GLN A 44 4.88 -9.86 9.54
CA GLN A 44 4.59 -10.08 8.13
C GLN A 44 3.23 -10.72 7.91
N VAL A 45 2.71 -10.51 6.71
CA VAL A 45 1.50 -11.17 6.22
C VAL A 45 1.62 -11.50 4.74
N ASP A 46 1.15 -12.69 4.35
CA ASP A 46 0.96 -13.08 2.95
C ASP A 46 -0.52 -12.93 2.59
N VAL A 47 -0.79 -12.21 1.51
CA VAL A 47 -2.16 -11.87 1.09
C VAL A 47 -2.33 -12.01 -0.41
N GLN A 48 -3.58 -12.26 -0.82
CA GLN A 48 -4.04 -12.13 -2.19
C GLN A 48 -4.45 -10.67 -2.51
N PRO A 49 -4.42 -10.26 -3.79
CA PRO A 49 -4.58 -8.85 -4.18
C PRO A 49 -5.97 -8.27 -3.92
N GLY A 50 -7.02 -9.09 -3.86
CA GLY A 50 -8.39 -8.65 -3.59
C GLY A 50 -8.71 -8.41 -2.11
N VAL A 51 -7.79 -8.69 -1.19
CA VAL A 51 -7.98 -8.38 0.23
C VAL A 51 -8.14 -6.88 0.41
N LEU A 52 -9.22 -6.46 1.09
CA LEU A 52 -9.43 -5.06 1.46
C LEU A 52 -8.52 -4.66 2.64
N ARG A 53 -7.98 -3.44 2.60
CA ARG A 53 -7.09 -2.92 3.65
C ARG A 53 -7.72 -2.98 5.04
N LYS A 54 -8.99 -2.57 5.18
CA LYS A 54 -9.68 -2.61 6.48
C LYS A 54 -9.80 -4.04 7.01
N GLU A 55 -10.09 -5.00 6.14
CA GLU A 55 -10.18 -6.41 6.53
C GLU A 55 -8.80 -6.95 6.97
N LEU A 56 -7.74 -6.60 6.23
CA LEU A 56 -6.38 -6.92 6.65
C LEU A 56 -6.08 -6.37 8.04
N ASN A 57 -6.36 -5.08 8.27
CA ASN A 57 -6.09 -4.43 9.56
C ASN A 57 -6.97 -4.98 10.68
N ARG A 58 -8.21 -5.36 10.39
CA ARG A 58 -9.08 -6.04 11.37
C ARG A 58 -8.50 -7.37 11.82
N LYS A 59 -7.94 -8.18 10.89
CA LYS A 59 -7.33 -9.48 11.23
C LYS A 59 -5.96 -9.32 11.88
N ALA A 60 -5.09 -8.46 11.35
CA ALA A 60 -3.78 -8.16 11.93
C ALA A 60 -3.89 -7.57 13.34
N GLY A 61 -4.93 -6.75 13.58
CA GLY A 61 -5.21 -6.13 14.87
C GLY A 61 -5.42 -7.12 16.01
N ARG A 62 -5.87 -8.33 15.73
CA ARG A 62 -5.98 -9.41 16.74
C ARG A 62 -4.62 -9.85 17.30
N HIS A 63 -3.54 -9.52 16.57
CA HIS A 63 -2.16 -9.78 16.96
C HIS A 63 -1.42 -8.51 17.38
N GLY A 64 -2.13 -7.38 17.61
CA GLY A 64 -1.50 -6.10 17.94
C GLY A 64 -0.75 -5.45 16.78
N LEU A 65 -1.06 -5.84 15.53
CA LEU A 65 -0.36 -5.40 14.33
C LEU A 65 -1.30 -4.64 13.37
N PHE A 66 -0.71 -3.83 12.48
CA PHE A 66 -1.46 -3.17 11.42
C PHE A 66 -0.59 -2.90 10.19
N PHE A 67 -1.24 -2.72 9.04
CA PHE A 67 -0.66 -2.27 7.79
C PHE A 67 -0.88 -0.76 7.68
N PRO A 68 0.19 0.07 7.78
CA PRO A 68 0.07 1.51 7.95
C PRO A 68 -0.47 2.31 6.76
N PRO A 69 -0.14 2.01 5.48
CA PRO A 69 -0.63 2.82 4.37
C PRO A 69 -2.16 2.95 4.39
N ASP A 70 -2.66 4.20 4.36
CA ASP A 70 -4.08 4.51 4.61
C ASP A 70 -4.68 5.46 3.57
N PRO A 71 -4.84 5.03 2.32
CA PRO A 71 -5.57 5.80 1.34
C PRO A 71 -6.99 6.10 1.85
N GLY A 72 -7.57 7.23 1.46
CA GLY A 72 -8.89 7.66 1.94
C GLY A 72 -10.01 6.64 1.69
N ALA A 73 -9.90 5.84 0.62
CA ALA A 73 -10.84 4.77 0.29
C ALA A 73 -10.41 3.42 0.88
N ASP A 74 -11.37 2.50 1.06
CA ASP A 74 -11.07 1.11 1.42
C ASP A 74 -10.66 0.34 0.16
N ALA A 75 -9.40 0.48 -0.20
CA ALA A 75 -8.82 -0.12 -1.40
C ALA A 75 -8.40 -1.57 -1.17
N THR A 76 -8.34 -2.34 -2.26
CA THR A 76 -7.73 -3.68 -2.24
C THR A 76 -6.20 -3.57 -2.19
N ILE A 77 -5.54 -4.55 -1.58
CA ILE A 77 -4.08 -4.60 -1.48
C ILE A 77 -3.44 -4.57 -2.87
N GLY A 78 -3.97 -5.30 -3.85
CA GLY A 78 -3.46 -5.26 -5.22
C GLY A 78 -3.58 -3.88 -5.87
N GLY A 79 -4.70 -3.16 -5.65
CA GLY A 79 -4.86 -1.77 -6.09
C GLY A 79 -3.89 -0.82 -5.41
N MET A 80 -3.69 -0.98 -4.08
CA MET A 80 -2.70 -0.19 -3.34
C MET A 80 -1.27 -0.41 -3.85
N ILE A 81 -0.91 -1.65 -4.18
CA ILE A 81 0.39 -1.98 -4.78
C ILE A 81 0.51 -1.35 -6.16
N ALA A 82 -0.52 -1.50 -7.01
CA ALA A 82 -0.50 -0.97 -8.37
C ALA A 82 -0.31 0.55 -8.40
N ASN A 83 -0.98 1.29 -7.52
CA ASN A 83 -0.91 2.76 -7.46
C ASN A 83 0.15 3.29 -6.49
N ASN A 84 0.91 2.45 -5.81
CA ASN A 84 1.77 2.85 -4.70
C ASN A 84 1.02 3.76 -3.72
N ALA A 85 -0.16 3.32 -3.30
CA ALA A 85 -1.08 4.13 -2.50
C ALA A 85 -0.45 4.63 -1.20
N SER A 86 -0.80 5.85 -0.84
CA SER A 86 -0.37 6.55 0.37
C SER A 86 -1.55 7.22 1.06
N GLY A 87 -1.35 7.86 2.19
CA GLY A 87 -2.37 8.59 2.92
C GLY A 87 -1.77 9.50 3.98
N VAL A 88 -2.59 9.96 4.92
CA VAL A 88 -2.18 10.93 5.94
C VAL A 88 -1.06 10.44 6.86
N GLN A 89 -0.92 9.12 7.02
CA GLN A 89 0.14 8.51 7.84
C GLN A 89 1.50 8.40 7.11
N THR A 90 1.58 8.83 5.85
CA THR A 90 2.79 8.72 5.01
C THR A 90 3.98 9.47 5.61
N VAL A 91 3.74 10.57 6.31
CA VAL A 91 4.80 11.37 6.96
C VAL A 91 5.65 10.53 7.93
N LYS A 92 5.06 9.56 8.61
CA LYS A 92 5.76 8.65 9.54
C LYS A 92 6.08 7.31 8.93
N TYR A 93 5.12 6.74 8.23
CA TYR A 93 5.19 5.32 7.85
C TYR A 93 5.59 5.10 6.40
N GLY A 94 5.61 6.14 5.56
CA GLY A 94 5.86 5.97 4.13
C GLY A 94 4.64 5.48 3.35
N ALA A 95 4.85 5.04 2.12
CA ALA A 95 3.84 4.59 1.18
C ALA A 95 3.80 3.06 1.07
N THR A 96 2.93 2.53 0.24
CA THR A 96 2.78 1.08 0.03
C THR A 96 4.09 0.40 -0.36
N LYS A 97 4.93 1.03 -1.20
CA LYS A 97 6.25 0.51 -1.62
C LYS A 97 7.18 0.17 -0.46
N ASP A 98 7.02 0.83 0.69
CA ASP A 98 7.89 0.64 1.85
C ASP A 98 7.49 -0.59 2.68
N TYR A 99 6.36 -1.19 2.34
CA TYR A 99 5.78 -2.35 3.02
C TYR A 99 5.73 -3.62 2.18
N VAL A 100 5.87 -3.52 0.86
CA VAL A 100 5.86 -4.69 -0.02
C VAL A 100 7.23 -5.34 -0.03
N MET A 101 7.33 -6.56 0.50
CA MET A 101 8.58 -7.32 0.61
C MET A 101 8.77 -8.30 -0.53
N LYS A 102 7.69 -8.93 -0.98
CA LYS A 102 7.71 -9.97 -2.02
C LYS A 102 6.43 -9.90 -2.83
N LEU A 103 6.52 -10.16 -4.13
CA LEU A 103 5.37 -10.28 -5.03
C LEU A 103 5.42 -11.60 -5.80
N THR A 104 4.25 -12.18 -6.03
CA THR A 104 3.98 -13.14 -7.10
C THR A 104 3.14 -12.43 -8.16
N MET A 105 3.59 -12.48 -9.41
CA MET A 105 2.98 -11.72 -10.50
C MET A 105 2.85 -12.56 -11.76
N VAL A 106 1.82 -12.25 -12.55
CA VAL A 106 1.65 -12.76 -13.92
C VAL A 106 2.02 -11.64 -14.89
N LEU A 107 3.04 -11.88 -15.71
CA LEU A 107 3.49 -10.94 -16.74
C LEU A 107 2.53 -10.96 -17.96
N PRO A 108 2.57 -9.95 -18.85
CA PRO A 108 1.78 -9.95 -20.09
C PRO A 108 2.02 -11.18 -21.00
N THR A 109 3.15 -11.83 -20.86
CA THR A 109 3.49 -13.08 -21.56
C THR A 109 2.82 -14.33 -20.97
N GLY A 110 2.07 -14.20 -19.86
CA GLY A 110 1.51 -15.32 -19.09
C GLY A 110 2.51 -15.98 -18.13
N LYS A 111 3.77 -15.55 -18.12
CA LYS A 111 4.78 -16.07 -17.18
C LYS A 111 4.50 -15.63 -15.75
N VAL A 112 4.55 -16.58 -14.82
CA VAL A 112 4.53 -16.27 -13.38
C VAL A 112 5.96 -16.00 -12.92
N ILE A 113 6.15 -14.89 -12.22
CA ILE A 113 7.44 -14.51 -11.61
C ILE A 113 7.28 -14.22 -10.12
N HIS A 114 8.39 -14.30 -9.41
CA HIS A 114 8.50 -13.93 -8.01
C HIS A 114 9.57 -12.86 -7.86
N THR A 115 9.30 -11.83 -7.07
CA THR A 115 10.27 -10.77 -6.76
C THR A 115 10.42 -10.59 -5.26
N GLY A 116 11.57 -10.07 -4.84
CA GLY A 116 11.83 -9.80 -3.43
C GLY A 116 12.06 -11.05 -2.58
N CYS A 117 12.08 -10.86 -1.28
CA CYS A 117 12.26 -11.92 -0.28
C CYS A 117 11.57 -11.55 1.04
N LYS A 118 11.46 -12.52 1.97
CA LYS A 118 10.89 -12.29 3.30
C LYS A 118 11.88 -11.68 4.30
N ALA A 119 13.15 -11.50 3.93
CA ALA A 119 14.14 -10.87 4.80
C ALA A 119 14.02 -9.34 4.77
N HIS A 120 14.17 -8.69 5.93
CA HIS A 120 14.13 -7.23 6.04
C HIS A 120 15.28 -6.54 5.28
N LYS A 121 16.40 -7.25 5.09
CA LYS A 121 17.58 -6.76 4.37
C LYS A 121 17.92 -7.71 3.24
N SER A 122 18.08 -7.17 2.04
CA SER A 122 18.68 -7.86 0.90
C SER A 122 19.67 -6.92 0.22
N SER A 123 20.84 -7.42 -0.11
CA SER A 123 21.86 -6.70 -0.89
C SER A 123 22.09 -7.36 -2.27
N SER A 124 21.22 -8.27 -2.68
CA SER A 124 21.39 -9.08 -3.88
C SER A 124 20.55 -8.52 -5.04
N GLY A 125 21.22 -8.03 -6.09
CA GLY A 125 20.60 -7.65 -7.35
C GLY A 125 19.75 -6.38 -7.29
N TYR A 126 18.97 -6.18 -8.34
CA TYR A 126 18.03 -5.08 -8.45
C TYR A 126 16.78 -5.32 -7.61
N ASP A 127 16.19 -4.25 -7.06
CA ASP A 127 14.90 -4.31 -6.36
C ASP A 127 13.74 -4.30 -7.37
N LEU A 128 13.46 -5.46 -7.94
CA LEU A 128 12.36 -5.63 -8.88
C LEU A 128 11.00 -5.45 -8.20
N THR A 129 10.89 -5.72 -6.89
CA THR A 129 9.64 -5.52 -6.16
C THR A 129 9.20 -4.05 -6.24
N ARG A 130 10.13 -3.12 -6.02
CA ARG A 130 9.85 -1.68 -6.13
C ARG A 130 9.60 -1.21 -7.57
N LEU A 131 10.10 -1.92 -8.57
CA LEU A 131 9.77 -1.65 -9.97
C LEU A 131 8.29 -1.91 -10.27
N PHE A 132 7.72 -2.97 -9.69
CA PHE A 132 6.32 -3.33 -9.91
C PHE A 132 5.32 -2.52 -9.08
N VAL A 133 5.73 -2.03 -7.90
CA VAL A 133 4.88 -1.16 -7.09
C VAL A 133 4.77 0.22 -7.74
N GLY A 134 3.53 0.65 -8.02
CA GLY A 134 3.24 1.87 -8.76
C GLY A 134 3.25 1.69 -10.28
N SER A 135 3.27 0.44 -10.78
CA SER A 135 3.23 0.15 -12.22
C SER A 135 1.84 0.23 -12.85
N GLU A 136 0.79 0.40 -12.04
CA GLU A 136 -0.61 0.55 -12.48
C GLU A 136 -1.09 -0.56 -13.43
N GLY A 137 -0.57 -1.78 -13.22
CA GLY A 137 -0.91 -2.94 -14.05
C GLY A 137 -0.18 -3.01 -15.40
N THR A 138 0.65 -2.03 -15.74
CA THR A 138 1.34 -1.97 -17.05
C THR A 138 2.43 -3.04 -17.21
N LEU A 139 3.01 -3.51 -16.11
CA LEU A 139 4.09 -4.51 -16.12
C LEU A 139 3.61 -5.93 -15.81
N GLY A 140 2.41 -6.09 -15.26
CA GLY A 140 1.84 -7.39 -14.90
C GLY A 140 0.77 -7.29 -13.83
N ILE A 141 0.19 -8.42 -13.47
CA ILE A 141 -0.90 -8.53 -12.50
C ILE A 141 -0.37 -9.22 -11.23
N VAL A 142 -0.52 -8.55 -10.09
CA VAL A 142 -0.18 -9.12 -8.77
C VAL A 142 -1.20 -10.20 -8.40
N THR A 143 -0.72 -11.37 -7.99
CA THR A 143 -1.56 -12.48 -7.51
C THR A 143 -1.35 -12.80 -6.04
N GLU A 144 -0.16 -12.49 -5.50
CA GLU A 144 0.14 -12.60 -4.07
C GLU A 144 1.16 -11.55 -3.67
N ALA A 145 1.09 -11.10 -2.42
CA ALA A 145 2.06 -10.19 -1.83
C ALA A 145 2.42 -10.61 -0.40
N THR A 146 3.71 -10.50 -0.06
CA THR A 146 4.17 -10.46 1.33
C THR A 146 4.31 -9.01 1.75
N LEU A 147 3.61 -8.62 2.80
CA LEU A 147 3.61 -7.27 3.34
C LEU A 147 4.25 -7.25 4.73
N LYS A 148 5.01 -6.19 5.00
CA LYS A 148 5.48 -5.84 6.33
C LYS A 148 4.32 -5.23 7.13
N LEU A 149 4.25 -5.55 8.42
CA LEU A 149 3.32 -4.98 9.39
C LEU A 149 4.06 -4.16 10.45
N CYS A 150 3.35 -3.28 11.13
CA CYS A 150 3.83 -2.53 12.29
C CYS A 150 3.02 -2.88 13.53
N GLY A 151 3.65 -2.76 14.70
CA GLY A 151 2.94 -2.82 15.97
C GLY A 151 1.98 -1.64 16.13
N ILE A 152 0.78 -1.90 16.66
CA ILE A 152 -0.17 -0.84 17.01
C ILE A 152 0.40 -0.03 18.19
N PRO A 153 0.52 1.31 18.07
CA PRO A 153 0.99 2.15 19.17
C PRO A 153 0.10 2.00 20.41
N SER A 154 0.73 1.87 21.58
CA SER A 154 -0.01 1.74 22.85
C SER A 154 -0.78 3.00 23.22
N HIS A 155 -0.30 4.17 22.79
CA HIS A 155 -0.92 5.48 23.06
C HIS A 155 -0.98 6.31 21.78
N ARG A 156 -2.03 7.10 21.66
CA ARG A 156 -2.22 8.07 20.56
C ARG A 156 -2.71 9.37 21.17
N LEU A 157 -2.13 10.47 20.73
CA LEU A 157 -2.58 11.83 21.05
C LEU A 157 -2.86 12.54 19.73
N ALA A 158 -3.86 13.41 19.75
CA ALA A 158 -4.17 14.31 18.64
C ALA A 158 -4.27 15.74 19.18
N ALA A 159 -3.84 16.70 18.39
CA ALA A 159 -3.95 18.13 18.70
C ALA A 159 -4.43 18.88 17.45
N THR A 160 -5.27 19.88 17.65
CA THR A 160 -5.63 20.86 16.63
C THR A 160 -5.05 22.20 17.04
N ILE A 161 -4.37 22.87 16.13
CA ILE A 161 -3.72 24.16 16.36
C ILE A 161 -4.24 25.12 15.30
N ASN A 162 -4.73 26.29 15.76
CA ASN A 162 -5.19 27.35 14.86
C ASN A 162 -4.06 28.34 14.60
N PHE A 163 -3.89 28.75 13.36
CA PHE A 163 -2.93 29.75 12.92
C PHE A 163 -3.67 30.91 12.22
N ASN A 164 -3.09 32.08 12.29
CA ASN A 164 -3.68 33.29 11.67
C ASN A 164 -3.44 33.33 10.15
N ASP A 165 -2.44 32.59 9.66
CA ASP A 165 -2.03 32.57 8.27
C ASP A 165 -1.35 31.25 7.90
N LEU A 166 -1.25 30.99 6.59
CA LEU A 166 -0.68 29.78 6.04
C LEU A 166 0.84 29.71 6.26
N GLU A 167 1.54 30.84 6.30
CA GLU A 167 2.99 30.89 6.49
C GLU A 167 3.36 30.40 7.90
N SER A 168 2.65 30.87 8.92
CA SER A 168 2.81 30.41 10.30
C SER A 168 2.50 28.93 10.45
N ALA A 169 1.44 28.43 9.80
CA ALA A 169 1.08 27.03 9.82
C ALA A 169 2.16 26.14 9.16
N SER A 170 2.63 26.53 7.97
CA SER A 170 3.68 25.79 7.26
C SER A 170 5.03 25.82 7.99
N GLY A 171 5.37 26.96 8.60
CA GLY A 171 6.55 27.09 9.46
C GLY A 171 6.51 26.17 10.67
N ALA A 172 5.35 26.05 11.32
CA ALA A 172 5.15 25.12 12.44
C ALA A 172 5.30 23.66 12.02
N VAL A 173 4.77 23.26 10.85
CA VAL A 173 4.95 21.91 10.30
C VAL A 173 6.44 21.63 10.04
N ALA A 174 7.16 22.56 9.40
CA ALA A 174 8.58 22.41 9.12
C ALA A 174 9.41 22.25 10.41
N ALA A 175 9.12 23.08 11.43
CA ALA A 175 9.79 23.01 12.73
C ALA A 175 9.50 21.67 13.44
N LEU A 176 8.26 21.20 13.38
CA LEU A 176 7.85 19.93 14.01
C LEU A 176 8.55 18.74 13.37
N ILE A 177 8.63 18.69 12.04
CA ILE A 177 9.37 17.63 11.32
C ILE A 177 10.86 17.73 11.62
N GLY A 178 11.43 18.94 11.60
CA GLY A 178 12.85 19.19 11.85
C GLY A 178 13.27 18.87 13.30
N SER A 179 12.35 18.88 14.24
CA SER A 179 12.63 18.53 15.67
C SER A 179 12.83 17.01 15.89
N GLY A 180 12.54 16.16 14.91
CA GLY A 180 12.65 14.71 15.03
C GLY A 180 11.50 14.03 15.78
N LEU A 181 10.42 14.74 16.11
CA LEU A 181 9.26 14.18 16.82
C LEU A 181 8.52 13.09 16.04
N GLY A 182 8.59 13.12 14.71
CA GLY A 182 8.01 12.09 13.82
C GLY A 182 6.51 11.87 14.05
N PRO A 183 5.66 12.90 13.85
CA PRO A 183 4.21 12.76 14.02
C PRO A 183 3.65 11.68 13.09
N ALA A 184 2.63 10.97 13.57
CA ALA A 184 2.01 9.89 12.79
C ALA A 184 1.21 10.41 11.58
N ALA A 185 0.62 11.60 11.72
CA ALA A 185 -0.13 12.29 10.67
C ALA A 185 -0.01 13.80 10.88
N LEU A 186 -0.01 14.55 9.78
CA LEU A 186 -0.12 16.00 9.75
C LEU A 186 -1.10 16.37 8.64
N GLU A 187 -2.12 17.14 8.96
CA GLU A 187 -3.10 17.64 8.02
C GLU A 187 -3.29 19.14 8.21
N LEU A 188 -3.32 19.87 7.11
CA LEU A 188 -3.72 21.27 7.07
C LEU A 188 -5.19 21.32 6.64
N LEU A 189 -6.02 21.88 7.49
CA LEU A 189 -7.45 22.09 7.20
C LEU A 189 -7.65 23.59 6.92
N PRO A 190 -8.50 23.93 5.91
CA PRO A 190 -8.81 25.32 5.57
C PRO A 190 -9.66 26.01 6.64
#